data_d18b981619d9590c03ab190591783845
#
_entry.id   d18b981619d9590c03ab190591783845
#
_cell.length_a   1.000
_cell.length_b   1.000
_cell.length_c   1.000
_cell.angle_alpha   90.00
_cell.angle_beta   90.00
_cell.angle_gamma   90.00
#
_symmetry.space_group_name_H-M   'P 1'
#
loop_
_entity.id
_entity.type
_entity.pdbx_description
1 polymer ?
#
loop_
_entity_poly.entity_id
_entity_poly.type
_entity_poly.pdbx_seq_one_letter_code
_entity_poly.pdbx_strand_id
1 'polypeptide(L)'
;MNTVTELLQPVENDLDDLILELKNLIGAGHPILQAAAEHLFSAGGKRLRPGIVLLISKAISSEFCLTNKHKRLAEITEMIHTASLVHDDVVDEASTRRGVDTVHSRFNTRVAVLAGDFLMSLIHI
;
A
#
# COMPACT_ATOMS: atom_id res chain seq x y z
N MET A 1 -6.83 -6.55 22.24
CA MET A 1 -7.39 -6.20 20.92
C MET A 1 -6.90 -4.83 20.50
N ASN A 2 -6.50 -4.67 19.24
CA ASN A 2 -5.94 -3.40 18.76
C ASN A 2 -7.06 -2.41 18.44
N THR A 3 -7.02 -1.23 19.02
CA THR A 3 -8.02 -0.17 18.79
C THR A 3 -8.13 0.20 17.30
N VAL A 4 -7.01 0.22 16.57
CA VAL A 4 -7.01 0.50 15.13
C VAL A 4 -7.79 -0.57 14.37
N THR A 5 -7.63 -1.84 14.72
CA THR A 5 -8.36 -2.94 14.11
C THR A 5 -9.86 -2.79 14.33
N GLU A 6 -10.27 -2.40 15.53
CA GLU A 6 -11.69 -2.15 15.84
C GLU A 6 -12.25 -0.99 15.03
N LEU A 7 -11.50 0.11 14.93
CA LEU A 7 -11.92 1.28 14.18
C LEU A 7 -12.08 0.99 12.69
N LEU A 8 -11.25 0.13 12.13
CA LEU A 8 -11.24 -0.21 10.72
C LEU A 8 -12.19 -1.36 10.36
N GLN A 9 -12.83 -1.99 11.34
CA GLN A 9 -13.72 -3.12 11.09
C GLN A 9 -14.78 -2.87 10.01
N PRO A 10 -15.44 -1.70 9.97
CA PRO A 10 -16.46 -1.45 8.92
C PRO A 10 -15.92 -1.47 7.49
N VAL A 11 -14.61 -1.31 7.31
CA VAL A 11 -13.98 -1.29 5.97
C VAL A 11 -12.94 -2.40 5.81
N GLU A 12 -12.94 -3.39 6.71
CA GLU A 12 -11.95 -4.47 6.70
C GLU A 12 -11.92 -5.23 5.38
N ASN A 13 -13.10 -5.63 4.88
CA ASN A 13 -13.17 -6.35 3.60
C ASN A 13 -12.72 -5.47 2.44
N ASP A 14 -13.05 -4.20 2.46
CA ASP A 14 -12.63 -3.25 1.43
C ASP A 14 -11.11 -3.07 1.45
N LEU A 15 -10.51 -3.06 2.64
CA LEU A 15 -9.05 -2.98 2.77
C LEU A 15 -8.36 -4.24 2.24
N ASP A 16 -8.91 -5.42 2.51
CA ASP A 16 -8.35 -6.66 1.99
C ASP A 16 -8.40 -6.69 0.47
N ASP A 17 -9.52 -6.27 -0.12
CA ASP A 17 -9.68 -6.17 -1.57
C ASP A 17 -8.71 -5.14 -2.15
N LEU A 18 -8.52 -4.02 -1.48
CA LEU A 18 -7.61 -2.96 -1.89
C LEU A 18 -6.16 -3.46 -1.97
N ILE A 19 -5.70 -4.18 -0.96
CA ILE A 19 -4.35 -4.72 -0.93
C ILE A 19 -4.16 -5.73 -2.06
N LEU A 20 -5.16 -6.58 -2.31
CA LEU A 20 -5.11 -7.54 -3.41
C LEU A 20 -5.02 -6.83 -4.77
N GLU A 21 -5.81 -5.78 -4.98
CA GLU A 21 -5.75 -4.98 -6.20
C GLU A 21 -4.40 -4.31 -6.38
N LEU A 22 -3.82 -3.76 -5.31
CA LEU A 22 -2.50 -3.14 -5.36
C LEU A 22 -1.43 -4.15 -5.77
N LYS A 23 -1.46 -5.35 -5.22
CA LYS A 23 -0.53 -6.41 -5.60
C LYS A 23 -0.65 -6.75 -7.09
N ASN A 24 -1.89 -6.84 -7.58
CA ASN A 24 -2.14 -7.15 -8.99
C ASN A 24 -1.68 -6.03 -9.92
N LEU A 25 -1.93 -4.77 -9.55
CA LEU A 25 -1.52 -3.61 -10.34
C LEU A 25 0.01 -3.52 -10.47
N ILE A 26 0.71 -3.74 -9.38
CA ILE A 26 2.17 -3.61 -9.34
C ILE A 26 2.83 -4.82 -10.00
N GLY A 27 2.26 -6.01 -9.82
CA GLY A 27 2.84 -7.25 -10.31
C GLY A 27 2.62 -7.54 -11.78
N ALA A 28 1.72 -6.77 -12.43
CA ALA A 28 1.34 -7.06 -13.82
C ALA A 28 2.50 -6.83 -14.79
N GLY A 29 3.10 -7.89 -15.28
CA GLY A 29 4.06 -7.84 -16.36
C GLY A 29 5.54 -7.95 -16.02
N HIS A 30 5.94 -7.96 -14.75
CA HIS A 30 7.35 -8.13 -14.42
C HIS A 30 7.54 -8.96 -13.15
N PRO A 31 8.22 -10.12 -13.23
CA PRO A 31 8.37 -11.03 -12.09
C PRO A 31 9.08 -10.42 -10.89
N ILE A 32 10.10 -9.60 -11.10
CA ILE A 32 10.85 -8.96 -10.01
C ILE A 32 9.98 -7.92 -9.30
N LEU A 33 9.23 -7.12 -10.06
CA LEU A 33 8.31 -6.14 -9.49
C LEU A 33 7.17 -6.83 -8.74
N GLN A 34 6.69 -7.96 -9.24
CA GLN A 34 5.67 -8.75 -8.56
C GLN A 34 6.18 -9.26 -7.21
N ALA A 35 7.40 -9.80 -7.17
CA ALA A 35 8.00 -10.29 -5.94
C ALA A 35 8.19 -9.13 -4.93
N ALA A 36 8.65 -7.98 -5.41
CA ALA A 36 8.82 -6.80 -4.57
C ALA A 36 7.48 -6.30 -4.03
N ALA A 37 6.43 -6.30 -4.86
CA ALA A 37 5.09 -5.90 -4.45
C ALA A 37 4.52 -6.83 -3.37
N GLU A 38 4.67 -8.14 -3.57
CA GLU A 38 4.25 -9.11 -2.57
C GLU A 38 4.99 -8.91 -1.25
N HIS A 39 6.29 -8.64 -1.32
CA HIS A 39 7.09 -8.36 -0.12
C HIS A 39 6.58 -7.10 0.60
N LEU A 40 6.34 -6.02 -0.14
CA LEU A 40 5.88 -4.74 0.43
C LEU A 40 4.53 -4.84 1.11
N PHE A 41 3.55 -5.43 0.42
CA PHE A 41 2.17 -5.45 0.92
C PHE A 41 1.87 -6.64 1.82
N SER A 42 2.73 -7.65 1.87
CA SER A 42 2.61 -8.77 2.80
C SER A 42 3.29 -8.52 4.14
N ALA A 43 4.22 -7.56 4.18
CA ALA A 43 4.95 -7.23 5.41
C ALA A 43 4.04 -6.66 6.51
N GLY A 44 2.81 -6.35 6.16
CA GLY A 44 1.83 -5.88 7.12
C GLY A 44 1.90 -4.38 7.35
N GLY A 45 1.12 -3.94 8.27
CA GLY A 45 0.93 -2.55 8.64
C GLY A 45 -0.50 -2.39 9.12
N LYS A 46 -0.77 -1.25 9.73
CA LYS A 46 -2.10 -1.01 10.30
C LYS A 46 -3.13 -0.57 9.26
N ARG A 47 -2.69 -0.32 8.02
CA ARG A 47 -3.56 0.11 6.92
C ARG A 47 -4.36 1.36 7.28
N LEU A 48 -3.77 2.22 8.12
CA LEU A 48 -4.47 3.36 8.70
C LEU A 48 -4.86 4.40 7.65
N ARG A 49 -3.93 4.75 6.74
CA ARG A 49 -4.19 5.80 5.74
C ARG A 49 -5.31 5.44 4.78
N PRO A 50 -5.25 4.29 4.08
CA PRO A 50 -6.37 3.91 3.22
C PRO A 50 -7.64 3.64 4.02
N GLY A 51 -7.51 3.14 5.25
CA GLY A 51 -8.65 2.92 6.13
C GLY A 51 -9.39 4.21 6.45
N ILE A 52 -8.68 5.29 6.76
CA ILE A 52 -9.28 6.60 7.02
C ILE A 52 -10.01 7.10 5.77
N VAL A 53 -9.39 6.99 4.59
CA VAL A 53 -10.02 7.40 3.34
C VAL A 53 -11.34 6.67 3.13
N LEU A 54 -11.34 5.34 3.31
CA LEU A 54 -12.54 4.54 3.11
C LEU A 54 -13.63 4.83 4.15
N LEU A 55 -13.25 5.01 5.42
CA LEU A 55 -14.21 5.34 6.47
C LEU A 55 -14.88 6.69 6.23
N ILE A 56 -14.10 7.71 5.90
CA ILE A 56 -14.65 9.05 5.62
C ILE A 56 -15.53 9.00 4.37
N SER A 57 -15.07 8.34 3.31
CA SER A 57 -15.82 8.19 2.08
C SER A 57 -17.18 7.52 2.33
N LYS A 58 -17.19 6.48 3.15
CA LYS A 58 -18.41 5.77 3.50
C LYS A 58 -19.35 6.65 4.33
N ALA A 59 -18.79 7.41 5.26
CA ALA A 59 -19.59 8.28 6.14
C ALA A 59 -20.26 9.43 5.40
N ILE A 60 -19.60 9.99 4.38
CA ILE A 60 -20.16 11.12 3.63
C ILE A 60 -20.99 10.71 2.41
N SER A 61 -20.97 9.42 2.06
CA SER A 61 -21.79 8.96 0.93
C SER A 61 -23.26 8.81 1.37
N SER A 62 -24.19 9.08 0.44
CA SER A 62 -25.62 9.10 0.76
C SER A 62 -26.20 7.75 1.17
N GLU A 63 -25.55 6.65 0.80
CA GLU A 63 -26.02 5.30 1.08
C GLU A 63 -24.98 4.46 1.84
N PHE A 64 -23.98 5.10 2.43
CA PHE A 64 -22.86 4.43 3.09
C PHE A 64 -22.17 3.41 2.17
N CYS A 65 -22.16 3.71 0.86
CA CYS A 65 -21.54 2.86 -0.14
C CYS A 65 -20.27 3.47 -0.69
N LEU A 66 -19.25 2.62 -0.93
CA LEU A 66 -18.00 3.04 -1.53
C LEU A 66 -18.08 2.95 -3.05
N THR A 67 -17.68 4.01 -3.74
CA THR A 67 -17.56 4.01 -5.19
C THR A 67 -16.17 3.60 -5.63
N ASN A 68 -16.00 3.31 -6.92
CA ASN A 68 -14.67 3.02 -7.47
C ASN A 68 -13.71 4.19 -7.30
N LYS A 69 -14.21 5.43 -7.33
CA LYS A 69 -13.38 6.62 -7.10
C LYS A 69 -12.87 6.68 -5.67
N HIS A 70 -13.70 6.33 -4.69
CA HIS A 70 -13.27 6.25 -3.29
C HIS A 70 -12.18 5.21 -3.10
N LYS A 71 -12.37 4.03 -3.68
CA LYS A 71 -11.39 2.94 -3.60
C LYS A 71 -10.08 3.33 -4.29
N ARG A 72 -10.17 4.00 -5.44
CA ARG A 72 -8.98 4.47 -6.16
C ARG A 72 -8.22 5.52 -5.35
N LEU A 73 -8.91 6.43 -4.69
CA LEU A 73 -8.27 7.42 -3.83
C LEU A 73 -7.53 6.73 -2.67
N ALA A 74 -8.13 5.73 -2.06
CA ALA A 74 -7.47 4.96 -1.01
C ALA A 74 -6.23 4.23 -1.53
N GLU A 75 -6.30 3.64 -2.72
CA GLU A 75 -5.16 3.00 -3.38
C GLU A 75 -4.03 3.99 -3.63
N ILE A 76 -4.35 5.16 -4.17
CA ILE A 76 -3.35 6.21 -4.45
C ILE A 76 -2.67 6.64 -3.16
N THR A 77 -3.44 6.84 -2.10
CA THR A 77 -2.91 7.23 -0.80
C THR A 77 -1.90 6.20 -0.30
N GLU A 78 -2.22 4.92 -0.41
CA GLU A 78 -1.33 3.85 0.01
C GLU A 78 -0.10 3.74 -0.89
N MET A 79 -0.26 3.92 -2.21
CA MET A 79 0.87 3.89 -3.14
C MET A 79 1.88 4.99 -2.85
N ILE A 80 1.41 6.22 -2.62
CA ILE A 80 2.29 7.35 -2.28
C ILE A 80 3.04 7.05 -0.99
N HIS A 81 2.33 6.61 0.01
CA HIS A 81 2.94 6.30 1.31
C HIS A 81 3.99 5.19 1.19
N THR A 82 3.64 4.10 0.52
CA THR A 82 4.53 2.95 0.36
C THR A 82 5.77 3.32 -0.45
N ALA A 83 5.60 4.06 -1.54
CA ALA A 83 6.73 4.53 -2.35
C ALA A 83 7.68 5.40 -1.52
N SER A 84 7.14 6.30 -0.72
CA SER A 84 7.97 7.15 0.12
C SER A 84 8.74 6.34 1.17
N LEU A 85 8.12 5.33 1.76
CA LEU A 85 8.79 4.46 2.73
C LEU A 85 9.94 3.66 2.08
N VAL A 86 9.72 3.14 0.88
CA VAL A 86 10.75 2.39 0.16
C VAL A 86 11.96 3.27 -0.13
N HIS A 87 11.73 4.48 -0.63
CA HIS A 87 12.80 5.42 -0.94
C HIS A 87 13.50 5.93 0.33
N ASP A 88 12.75 6.22 1.39
CA ASP A 88 13.32 6.65 2.67
C ASP A 88 14.23 5.58 3.25
N ASP A 89 13.85 4.31 3.16
CA ASP A 89 14.67 3.20 3.64
C ASP A 89 15.99 3.11 2.89
N VAL A 90 16.00 3.41 1.59
CA VAL A 90 17.24 3.46 0.81
C VAL A 90 18.12 4.61 1.28
N VAL A 91 17.56 5.80 1.45
CA VAL A 91 18.30 6.99 1.90
C VAL A 91 18.86 6.78 3.30
N ASP A 92 18.08 6.19 4.20
CA ASP A 92 18.48 5.96 5.58
C ASP A 92 19.35 4.70 5.76
N GLU A 93 19.57 3.96 4.67
CA GLU A 93 20.31 2.69 4.69
C GLU A 93 19.73 1.68 5.70
N ALA A 94 18.42 1.73 5.90
CA ALA A 94 17.74 0.84 6.82
C ALA A 94 17.65 -0.57 6.24
N SER A 95 18.08 -1.58 7.01
CA SER A 95 17.99 -2.98 6.58
C SER A 95 16.65 -3.62 6.92
N THR A 96 15.97 -3.11 7.93
CA THR A 96 14.67 -3.63 8.36
C THR A 96 13.68 -2.49 8.62
N ARG A 97 12.41 -2.81 8.51
CA ARG A 97 11.29 -1.96 8.90
C ARG A 97 10.25 -2.82 9.59
N ARG A 98 9.90 -2.50 10.84
CA ARG A 98 8.98 -3.28 11.68
C ARG A 98 9.40 -4.76 11.78
N GLY A 99 10.70 -5.01 11.84
CA GLY A 99 11.24 -6.37 11.94
C GLY A 99 11.25 -7.15 10.64
N VAL A 100 10.89 -6.53 9.52
CA VAL A 100 10.88 -7.15 8.20
C VAL A 100 11.95 -6.49 7.32
N ASP A 101 12.63 -7.28 6.50
CA ASP A 101 13.64 -6.75 5.59
C ASP A 101 13.04 -5.67 4.68
N THR A 102 13.81 -4.59 4.46
CA THR A 102 13.44 -3.56 3.50
C THR A 102 13.60 -4.10 2.08
N VAL A 103 12.96 -3.44 1.11
CA VAL A 103 13.04 -3.87 -0.30
C VAL A 103 14.49 -3.86 -0.78
N HIS A 104 15.27 -2.80 -0.48
CA HIS A 104 16.66 -2.74 -0.92
C HIS A 104 17.55 -3.77 -0.21
N SER A 105 17.20 -4.19 0.99
CA SER A 105 17.92 -5.23 1.72
C SER A 105 17.59 -6.62 1.15
N ARG A 106 16.30 -6.86 0.82
CA ARG A 106 15.84 -8.15 0.31
C ARG A 106 16.21 -8.37 -1.16
N PHE A 107 16.10 -7.35 -1.99
CA PHE A 107 16.36 -7.43 -3.43
C PHE A 107 17.68 -6.76 -3.80
N ASN A 108 17.68 -5.46 -3.93
CA ASN A 108 18.87 -4.58 -3.99
C ASN A 108 18.35 -3.12 -4.12
N THR A 109 19.29 -2.17 -4.04
CA THR A 109 18.95 -0.74 -4.08
C THR A 109 18.31 -0.35 -5.42
N ARG A 110 18.79 -0.91 -6.54
CA ARG A 110 18.20 -0.61 -7.86
C ARG A 110 16.74 -1.04 -7.94
N VAL A 111 16.43 -2.24 -7.47
CA VAL A 111 15.04 -2.74 -7.44
C VAL A 111 14.18 -1.86 -6.55
N ALA A 112 14.69 -1.44 -5.38
CA ALA A 112 13.94 -0.58 -4.47
C ALA A 112 13.60 0.76 -5.10
N VAL A 113 14.58 1.42 -5.71
CA VAL A 113 14.35 2.71 -6.39
C VAL A 113 13.33 2.56 -7.52
N LEU A 114 13.50 1.53 -8.36
CA LEU A 114 12.58 1.27 -9.48
C LEU A 114 11.17 0.91 -9.00
N ALA A 115 11.05 0.13 -7.93
CA ALA A 115 9.75 -0.23 -7.38
C ALA A 115 9.00 1.00 -6.87
N GLY A 116 9.69 1.89 -6.14
CA GLY A 116 9.09 3.14 -5.69
C GLY A 116 8.69 4.04 -6.85
N ASP A 117 9.54 4.18 -7.86
CA ASP A 117 9.24 4.97 -9.06
C ASP A 117 8.06 4.38 -9.82
N PHE A 118 7.97 3.06 -9.92
CA PHE A 118 6.85 2.38 -10.58
C PHE A 118 5.54 2.65 -9.84
N LEU A 119 5.54 2.58 -8.50
CA LEU A 119 4.38 2.91 -7.69
C LEU A 119 3.90 4.33 -7.98
N MET A 120 4.83 5.29 -8.03
CA MET A 120 4.49 6.68 -8.33
C MET A 120 3.95 6.83 -9.75
N SER A 121 4.44 6.06 -10.71
CA SER A 121 3.96 6.12 -12.09
C SER A 121 2.51 5.66 -12.22
N LEU A 122 2.08 4.69 -11.43
CA LEU A 122 0.72 4.16 -11.46
C LEU A 122 -0.34 5.19 -11.06
N ILE A 123 0.06 6.21 -10.29
CA ILE A 123 -0.85 7.25 -9.82
C ILE A 123 -1.40 8.06 -11.00
N HIS A 124 -0.66 8.15 -12.09
CA HIS A 124 -1.03 8.95 -13.26
C HIS A 124 -1.93 8.21 -14.26
N ILE A 125 -2.28 6.98 -14.01
CA ILE A 125 -3.15 6.18 -14.90
C ILE A 125 -4.65 6.39 -14.64
#